data_e9ccc17f7fc873fffdf39f3f581663e9
#
_entry.id   e9ccc17f7fc873fffdf39f3f581663e9
#
_cell.length_a   1.000
_cell.length_b   1.000
_cell.length_c   1.000
_cell.angle_alpha   90.00
_cell.angle_beta   90.00
_cell.angle_gamma   90.00
#
_symmetry.space_group_name_H-M   'P 1'
#
loop_
_entity.id
_entity.type
_entity.pdbx_description
1 polymer ?
#
loop_
_entity_poly.entity_id
_entity_poly.type
_entity_poly.pdbx_seq_one_letter_code
_entity_poly.pdbx_strand_id
1 'polypeptide(L)'
;MKYRTTPYILEKDGIYYSFPSEKSACEFLGVPKSCVASVARTGNLYYGYRVIKAVSENDIYRNKRLRKIWESMKERCYYTKHIHYKSYGGRGITVCEEWMEYLPFAKWAFRNGYSDNLTIDRINVNGNYEPCNCRWIPMSEQHSNKRTNHYIDVNGEKMTISQCAKKYDIPKSTVRYWANKYNNTLEINDCGAKMEENSCDGDSCPIRYKEANND
;
A
#
# COMPACT_ATOMS: atom_id res chain seq x y z
N MET A 1 30.29 23.09 -18.73
CA MET A 1 29.25 22.14 -18.31
C MET A 1 28.63 22.65 -17.02
N LYS A 2 27.35 23.09 -17.04
CA LYS A 2 26.65 23.43 -15.80
C LYS A 2 26.29 22.14 -15.08
N TYR A 3 26.89 21.85 -13.94
CA TYR A 3 26.45 20.78 -13.06
C TYR A 3 25.01 21.10 -12.61
N ARG A 4 24.03 20.39 -13.17
CA ARG A 4 22.63 20.47 -12.70
C ARG A 4 22.58 19.78 -11.33
N THR A 5 22.60 20.56 -10.29
CA THR A 5 22.38 20.08 -8.91
C THR A 5 20.95 19.61 -8.80
N THR A 6 20.75 18.42 -8.23
CA THR A 6 19.39 17.91 -7.98
C THR A 6 18.81 18.65 -6.79
N PRO A 7 17.65 19.31 -6.90
CA PRO A 7 17.05 20.00 -5.79
C PRO A 7 16.55 19.00 -4.73
N TYR A 8 16.43 19.47 -3.50
CA TYR A 8 15.89 18.73 -2.36
C TYR A 8 14.67 19.45 -1.79
N ILE A 9 13.68 18.67 -1.38
CA ILE A 9 12.52 19.17 -0.65
C ILE A 9 12.57 18.54 0.73
N LEU A 10 12.44 19.34 1.77
CA LEU A 10 12.20 18.89 3.14
C LEU A 10 10.72 19.16 3.46
N GLU A 11 10.06 18.20 4.07
CA GLU A 11 8.67 18.34 4.52
C GLU A 11 8.63 18.11 6.03
N LYS A 12 7.96 19.00 6.76
CA LYS A 12 7.66 18.85 8.17
C LYS A 12 6.31 19.46 8.48
N ASP A 13 5.44 18.70 9.12
CA ASP A 13 4.11 19.13 9.55
C ASP A 13 3.26 19.73 8.40
N GLY A 14 3.40 19.16 7.19
CA GLY A 14 2.72 19.65 5.98
C GLY A 14 3.35 20.87 5.32
N ILE A 15 4.44 21.42 5.88
CA ILE A 15 5.18 22.56 5.33
C ILE A 15 6.35 22.05 4.47
N TYR A 16 6.50 22.61 3.27
CA TYR A 16 7.51 22.20 2.30
C TYR A 16 8.59 23.28 2.14
N TYR A 17 9.85 22.88 2.31
CA TYR A 17 11.03 23.72 2.14
C TYR A 17 11.83 23.22 0.93
N SER A 18 12.07 24.09 -0.06
CA SER A 18 12.77 23.73 -1.29
C SER A 18 14.20 24.26 -1.30
N PHE A 19 15.15 23.42 -1.62
CA PHE A 19 16.59 23.75 -1.67
C PHE A 19 17.17 23.37 -3.03
N PRO A 20 18.00 24.24 -3.65
CA PRO A 20 18.57 23.98 -4.97
C PRO A 20 19.61 22.86 -4.99
N SER A 21 20.13 22.46 -3.83
CA SER A 21 21.15 21.41 -3.72
C SER A 21 21.13 20.72 -2.35
N GLU A 22 21.78 19.55 -2.27
CA GLU A 22 22.01 18.87 -0.99
C GLU A 22 22.74 19.77 0.01
N LYS A 23 23.74 20.52 -0.47
CA LYS A 23 24.53 21.42 0.37
C LYS A 23 23.64 22.43 1.10
N SER A 24 22.74 23.11 0.40
CA SER A 24 21.84 24.11 1.00
C SER A 24 20.79 23.47 1.94
N ALA A 25 20.34 22.25 1.66
CA ALA A 25 19.47 21.52 2.58
C ALA A 25 20.22 21.09 3.86
N CYS A 26 21.48 20.66 3.75
CA CYS A 26 22.34 20.33 4.88
C CYS A 26 22.66 21.55 5.75
N GLU A 27 22.96 22.70 5.13
CA GLU A 27 23.19 23.96 5.81
C GLU A 27 21.96 24.43 6.62
N PHE A 28 20.77 24.30 6.03
CA PHE A 28 19.51 24.61 6.73
C PHE A 28 19.26 23.70 7.95
N LEU A 29 19.59 22.42 7.85
CA LEU A 29 19.45 21.47 8.95
C LEU A 29 20.61 21.48 9.94
N GLY A 30 21.70 22.22 9.67
CA GLY A 30 22.91 22.22 10.50
C GLY A 30 23.64 20.87 10.51
N VAL A 31 23.67 20.13 9.41
CA VAL A 31 24.20 18.76 9.33
C VAL A 31 25.33 18.62 8.30
N PRO A 32 26.24 17.62 8.47
CA PRO A 32 27.28 17.35 7.49
C PRO A 32 26.72 17.00 6.09
N LYS A 33 27.49 17.31 5.05
CA LYS A 33 27.20 16.82 3.69
C LYS A 33 27.06 15.30 3.73
N SER A 34 26.22 14.75 2.89
CA SER A 34 25.85 13.31 2.80
C SER A 34 24.75 12.82 3.75
N CYS A 35 24.45 13.51 4.84
CA CYS A 35 23.38 13.10 5.74
C CYS A 35 22.01 13.15 5.06
N VAL A 36 21.71 14.24 4.35
CA VAL A 36 20.42 14.45 3.67
C VAL A 36 20.21 13.43 2.53
N ALA A 37 21.25 13.13 1.74
CA ALA A 37 21.16 12.13 0.68
C ALA A 37 20.99 10.70 1.24
N SER A 38 21.58 10.38 2.38
CA SER A 38 21.40 9.10 3.05
C SER A 38 19.96 8.93 3.53
N VAL A 39 19.42 9.95 4.20
CA VAL A 39 18.04 9.96 4.70
C VAL A 39 17.04 9.91 3.55
N ALA A 40 17.28 10.63 2.45
CA ALA A 40 16.45 10.56 1.24
C ALA A 40 16.38 9.16 0.63
N ARG A 41 17.41 8.32 0.81
CA ARG A 41 17.42 6.91 0.35
C ARG A 41 16.68 5.98 1.28
N THR A 42 16.77 6.19 2.58
CA THR A 42 16.18 5.31 3.60
C THR A 42 14.72 5.63 3.89
N GLY A 43 14.24 6.83 3.51
CA GLY A 43 12.89 7.31 3.82
C GLY A 43 12.68 7.65 5.30
N ASN A 44 13.75 7.65 6.11
CA ASN A 44 13.67 7.98 7.52
C ASN A 44 13.44 9.49 7.73
N LEU A 45 12.90 9.87 8.89
CA LEU A 45 12.81 11.25 9.30
C LEU A 45 14.16 11.71 9.89
N TYR A 46 14.54 12.95 9.58
CA TYR A 46 15.71 13.59 10.15
C TYR A 46 15.30 14.87 10.87
N TYR A 47 15.47 14.95 12.19
CA TYR A 47 14.92 16.02 13.04
C TYR A 47 13.44 16.33 12.78
N GLY A 48 12.65 15.28 12.47
CA GLY A 48 11.24 15.40 12.14
C GLY A 48 10.96 15.82 10.68
N TYR A 49 11.99 16.09 9.88
CA TYR A 49 11.85 16.37 8.45
C TYR A 49 11.86 15.10 7.63
N ARG A 50 10.90 14.96 6.71
CA ARG A 50 10.96 14.01 5.61
C ARG A 50 11.82 14.61 4.50
N VAL A 51 12.85 13.93 4.08
CA VAL A 51 13.71 14.34 2.97
C VAL A 51 13.18 13.79 1.67
N ILE A 52 12.74 14.65 0.77
CA ILE A 52 12.28 14.29 -0.57
C ILE A 52 13.35 14.79 -1.55
N LYS A 53 14.12 13.87 -2.13
CA LYS A 53 14.99 14.22 -3.25
C LYS A 53 14.10 14.59 -4.43
N ALA A 54 14.16 15.84 -4.88
CA ALA A 54 13.47 16.25 -6.07
C ALA A 54 14.20 15.61 -7.27
N VAL A 55 13.50 14.74 -7.95
CA VAL A 55 14.02 13.98 -9.08
C VAL A 55 14.09 14.90 -10.29
N SER A 56 15.23 14.95 -10.96
CA SER A 56 15.34 15.69 -12.22
C SER A 56 14.47 15.05 -13.30
N GLU A 57 14.02 15.84 -14.29
CA GLU A 57 13.24 15.27 -15.40
C GLU A 57 14.00 14.14 -16.12
N ASN A 58 15.31 14.24 -16.23
CA ASN A 58 16.14 13.17 -16.80
C ASN A 58 16.08 11.88 -15.97
N ASP A 59 16.09 11.97 -14.63
CA ASP A 59 15.97 10.80 -13.76
C ASP A 59 14.56 10.18 -13.88
N ILE A 60 13.54 11.03 -14.00
CA ILE A 60 12.15 10.59 -14.28
C ILE A 60 12.11 9.77 -15.57
N TYR A 61 12.65 10.29 -16.67
CA TYR A 61 12.63 9.58 -17.95
C TYR A 61 13.47 8.29 -17.95
N ARG A 62 14.51 8.20 -17.10
CA ARG A 62 15.34 7.00 -16.94
C ARG A 62 14.74 5.94 -16.05
N ASN A 63 13.72 6.25 -15.26
CA ASN A 63 13.08 5.27 -14.37
C ASN A 63 12.20 4.29 -15.17
N LYS A 64 12.84 3.23 -15.65
CA LYS A 64 12.19 2.17 -16.45
C LYS A 64 11.07 1.46 -15.69
N ARG A 65 11.25 1.27 -14.36
CA ARG A 65 10.26 0.58 -13.54
C ARG A 65 8.98 1.41 -13.38
N LEU A 66 9.11 2.69 -13.05
CA LEU A 66 7.97 3.59 -12.93
C LEU A 66 7.22 3.73 -14.26
N ARG A 67 7.95 3.83 -15.37
CA ARG A 67 7.39 3.84 -16.73
C ARG A 67 6.57 2.58 -17.00
N LYS A 68 7.11 1.39 -16.67
CA LYS A 68 6.41 0.12 -16.84
C LYS A 68 5.12 0.04 -15.99
N ILE A 69 5.13 0.60 -14.77
CA ILE A 69 3.93 0.71 -13.93
C ILE A 69 2.86 1.57 -14.63
N TRP A 70 3.26 2.72 -15.17
CA TRP A 70 2.37 3.62 -15.90
C TRP A 70 1.79 2.98 -17.18
N GLU A 71 2.63 2.35 -17.99
CA GLU A 71 2.20 1.63 -19.19
C GLU A 71 1.20 0.51 -18.84
N SER A 72 1.52 -0.33 -17.86
CA SER A 72 0.66 -1.42 -17.41
C SER A 72 -0.68 -0.93 -16.82
N MET A 73 -0.69 0.23 -16.16
CA MET A 73 -1.92 0.87 -15.70
C MET A 73 -2.82 1.25 -16.88
N LYS A 74 -2.28 1.88 -17.92
CA LYS A 74 -3.00 2.25 -19.14
C LYS A 74 -3.48 1.03 -19.94
N GLU A 75 -2.61 0.01 -20.09
CA GLU A 75 -2.97 -1.23 -20.78
C GLU A 75 -4.18 -1.92 -20.13
N ARG A 76 -4.22 -2.00 -18.82
CA ARG A 76 -5.37 -2.58 -18.10
C ARG A 76 -6.67 -1.82 -18.33
N CYS A 77 -6.59 -0.48 -18.51
CA CYS A 77 -7.78 0.35 -18.70
C CYS A 77 -8.23 0.44 -20.16
N TYR A 78 -7.33 0.38 -21.12
CA TYR A 78 -7.65 0.71 -22.51
C TYR A 78 -7.37 -0.39 -23.54
N TYR A 79 -6.49 -1.36 -23.23
CA TYR A 79 -6.18 -2.43 -24.16
C TYR A 79 -7.12 -3.62 -23.98
N THR A 80 -8.13 -3.76 -24.85
CA THR A 80 -9.20 -4.75 -24.75
C THR A 80 -8.73 -6.20 -24.73
N LYS A 81 -7.56 -6.49 -25.32
CA LYS A 81 -6.94 -7.83 -25.33
C LYS A 81 -6.08 -8.11 -24.07
N HIS A 82 -5.88 -7.12 -23.19
CA HIS A 82 -5.11 -7.32 -21.97
C HIS A 82 -5.84 -8.28 -21.03
N ILE A 83 -5.12 -9.24 -20.45
CA ILE A 83 -5.69 -10.29 -19.59
C ILE A 83 -6.56 -9.76 -18.43
N HIS A 84 -6.23 -8.58 -17.92
CA HIS A 84 -6.97 -7.93 -16.83
C HIS A 84 -7.98 -6.89 -17.30
N TYR A 85 -8.15 -6.66 -18.62
CA TYR A 85 -9.06 -5.61 -19.12
C TYR A 85 -10.47 -5.76 -18.54
N LYS A 86 -11.03 -6.96 -18.49
CA LYS A 86 -12.38 -7.25 -17.93
C LYS A 86 -12.53 -6.78 -16.48
N SER A 87 -11.43 -6.71 -15.73
CA SER A 87 -11.42 -6.30 -14.32
C SER A 87 -11.15 -4.81 -14.12
N TYR A 88 -10.77 -4.08 -15.19
CA TYR A 88 -10.45 -2.65 -15.17
C TYR A 88 -11.25 -1.88 -16.22
N GLY A 89 -10.74 -1.69 -17.43
CA GLY A 89 -11.42 -0.94 -18.50
C GLY A 89 -12.79 -1.53 -18.85
N GLY A 90 -12.95 -2.85 -18.87
CA GLY A 90 -14.24 -3.52 -19.05
C GLY A 90 -15.28 -3.24 -17.96
N ARG A 91 -14.88 -2.63 -16.85
CA ARG A 91 -15.75 -2.14 -15.76
C ARG A 91 -15.92 -0.62 -15.77
N GLY A 92 -15.39 0.08 -16.77
CA GLY A 92 -15.41 1.54 -16.85
C GLY A 92 -14.32 2.23 -16.04
N ILE A 93 -13.31 1.53 -15.52
CA ILE A 93 -12.19 2.15 -14.83
C ILE A 93 -11.26 2.79 -15.84
N THR A 94 -10.96 4.07 -15.63
CA THR A 94 -10.12 4.89 -16.49
C THR A 94 -8.88 5.42 -15.75
N VAL A 95 -8.02 6.09 -16.49
CA VAL A 95 -6.91 6.89 -15.98
C VAL A 95 -7.27 8.34 -16.16
N CYS A 96 -7.02 9.21 -15.19
CA CYS A 96 -7.27 10.64 -15.29
C CYS A 96 -6.48 11.26 -16.44
N GLU A 97 -6.99 12.34 -17.01
CA GLU A 97 -6.42 13.01 -18.19
C GLU A 97 -4.96 13.41 -17.98
N GLU A 98 -4.63 13.96 -16.82
CA GLU A 98 -3.26 14.36 -16.47
C GLU A 98 -2.25 13.20 -16.56
N TRP A 99 -2.69 11.98 -16.26
CA TRP A 99 -1.83 10.79 -16.28
C TRP A 99 -1.84 10.03 -17.60
N MET A 100 -2.54 10.54 -18.61
CA MET A 100 -2.37 10.06 -19.97
C MET A 100 -0.94 10.33 -20.48
N GLU A 101 -0.30 11.37 -19.96
CA GLU A 101 1.11 11.70 -20.14
C GLU A 101 1.96 11.14 -18.98
N TYR A 102 3.15 10.62 -19.32
CA TYR A 102 4.04 9.99 -18.33
C TYR A 102 4.60 10.97 -17.30
N LEU A 103 4.98 12.16 -17.73
CA LEU A 103 5.69 13.13 -16.85
C LEU A 103 4.83 13.63 -15.70
N PRO A 104 3.55 14.02 -15.87
CA PRO A 104 2.67 14.35 -14.75
C PRO A 104 2.47 13.20 -13.77
N PHE A 105 2.23 11.98 -14.26
CA PHE A 105 2.15 10.80 -13.42
C PHE A 105 3.43 10.57 -12.61
N ALA A 106 4.58 10.65 -13.23
CA ALA A 106 5.86 10.44 -12.57
C ALA A 106 6.16 11.53 -11.52
N LYS A 107 5.87 12.79 -11.82
CA LYS A 107 5.97 13.89 -10.84
C LYS A 107 5.10 13.64 -9.62
N TRP A 108 3.85 13.21 -9.83
CA TRP A 108 2.97 12.79 -8.73
C TRP A 108 3.56 11.62 -7.95
N ALA A 109 4.04 10.59 -8.63
CA ALA A 109 4.60 9.41 -8.01
C ALA A 109 5.73 9.75 -7.03
N PHE A 110 6.70 10.55 -7.45
CA PHE A 110 7.82 10.97 -6.60
C PHE A 110 7.39 11.87 -5.43
N ARG A 111 6.41 12.77 -5.65
CA ARG A 111 5.86 13.61 -4.58
C ARG A 111 5.10 12.82 -3.52
N ASN A 112 4.51 11.70 -3.92
CA ASN A 112 3.71 10.84 -3.04
C ASN A 112 4.46 9.59 -2.54
N GLY A 113 5.80 9.62 -2.53
CA GLY A 113 6.62 8.63 -1.87
C GLY A 113 6.89 7.36 -2.68
N TYR A 114 6.90 7.44 -4.02
CA TYR A 114 7.33 6.33 -4.86
C TYR A 114 8.71 5.81 -4.47
N SER A 115 8.82 4.50 -4.36
CA SER A 115 10.08 3.78 -4.20
C SER A 115 10.01 2.47 -5.01
N ASP A 116 11.18 1.93 -5.39
CA ASP A 116 11.26 0.76 -6.27
C ASP A 116 10.70 -0.54 -5.67
N ASN A 117 10.49 -0.61 -4.36
CA ASN A 117 9.87 -1.73 -3.66
C ASN A 117 8.34 -1.58 -3.51
N LEU A 118 7.76 -0.43 -3.93
CA LEU A 118 6.34 -0.16 -3.80
C LEU A 118 5.58 -0.42 -5.11
N THR A 119 4.28 -0.60 -5.01
CA THR A 119 3.35 -0.74 -6.13
C THR A 119 2.21 0.25 -6.01
N ILE A 120 1.66 0.68 -7.14
CA ILE A 120 0.48 1.55 -7.14
C ILE A 120 -0.77 0.76 -6.77
N ASP A 121 -1.53 1.28 -5.83
CA ASP A 121 -2.80 0.74 -5.38
C ASP A 121 -3.89 1.81 -5.43
N ARG A 122 -5.13 1.40 -5.73
CA ARG A 122 -6.30 2.29 -5.67
C ARG A 122 -7.00 2.11 -4.34
N ILE A 123 -7.22 3.21 -3.62
CA ILE A 123 -7.91 3.23 -2.33
C ILE A 123 -9.33 2.68 -2.49
N ASN A 124 -10.08 3.24 -3.44
CA ASN A 124 -11.35 2.68 -3.91
C ASN A 124 -11.11 1.84 -5.18
N VAL A 125 -11.22 0.53 -5.08
CA VAL A 125 -11.00 -0.42 -6.18
C VAL A 125 -12.01 -0.25 -7.33
N ASN A 126 -13.13 0.43 -7.11
CA ASN A 126 -14.12 0.74 -8.13
C ASN A 126 -13.91 2.13 -8.77
N GLY A 127 -13.05 2.98 -8.20
CA GLY A 127 -12.68 4.29 -8.72
C GLY A 127 -11.59 4.23 -9.77
N ASN A 128 -11.33 5.37 -10.40
CA ASN A 128 -10.34 5.55 -11.44
C ASN A 128 -8.91 5.65 -10.88
N TYR A 129 -7.94 5.57 -11.79
CA TYR A 129 -6.57 5.95 -11.49
C TYR A 129 -6.44 7.47 -11.54
N GLU A 130 -6.35 8.08 -10.38
CA GLU A 130 -6.27 9.53 -10.18
C GLU A 130 -5.54 9.85 -8.88
N PRO A 131 -4.98 11.07 -8.71
CA PRO A 131 -4.17 11.43 -7.55
C PRO A 131 -4.83 11.20 -6.19
N CYS A 132 -6.13 11.47 -6.06
CA CYS A 132 -6.89 11.32 -4.80
C CYS A 132 -7.26 9.86 -4.49
N ASN A 133 -7.26 8.98 -5.49
CA ASN A 133 -7.63 7.57 -5.35
C ASN A 133 -6.44 6.61 -5.40
N CYS A 134 -5.21 7.09 -5.58
CA CYS A 134 -4.03 6.24 -5.71
C CYS A 134 -3.03 6.48 -4.58
N ARG A 135 -2.34 5.41 -4.19
CA ARG A 135 -1.28 5.41 -3.18
C ARG A 135 -0.21 4.39 -3.52
N TRP A 136 0.94 4.52 -2.86
CA TRP A 136 2.04 3.56 -2.96
C TRP A 136 2.04 2.65 -1.74
N ILE A 137 1.98 1.34 -1.96
CA ILE A 137 2.00 0.34 -0.89
C ILE A 137 3.01 -0.76 -1.19
N PRO A 138 3.53 -1.46 -0.18
CA PRO A 138 4.32 -2.67 -0.37
C PRO A 138 3.52 -3.75 -1.12
N MET A 139 4.20 -4.54 -1.94
CA MET A 139 3.58 -5.64 -2.69
C MET A 139 2.84 -6.63 -1.77
N SER A 140 3.33 -6.83 -0.55
CA SER A 140 2.70 -7.69 0.46
C SER A 140 1.31 -7.21 0.88
N GLU A 141 1.10 -5.89 0.97
CA GLU A 141 -0.21 -5.31 1.30
C GLU A 141 -1.21 -5.41 0.15
N GLN A 142 -0.74 -5.27 -1.10
CA GLN A 142 -1.62 -5.38 -2.28
C GLN A 142 -2.27 -6.76 -2.37
N HIS A 143 -1.59 -7.82 -1.90
CA HIS A 143 -2.18 -9.16 -1.85
C HIS A 143 -3.36 -9.27 -0.87
N SER A 144 -3.41 -8.43 0.15
CA SER A 144 -4.48 -8.41 1.15
C SER A 144 -5.76 -7.72 0.65
N ASN A 145 -5.68 -6.89 -0.39
CA ASN A 145 -6.80 -6.10 -0.93
C ASN A 145 -7.44 -6.68 -2.20
N LYS A 146 -7.15 -7.95 -2.54
CA LYS A 146 -7.74 -8.58 -3.73
C LYS A 146 -9.24 -8.82 -3.53
N ARG A 147 -10.05 -8.55 -4.56
CA ARG A 147 -11.50 -8.85 -4.59
C ARG A 147 -11.82 -10.33 -4.35
N THR A 148 -10.85 -11.21 -4.56
CA THR A 148 -10.96 -12.65 -4.32
C THR A 148 -10.67 -13.03 -2.86
N ASN A 149 -10.32 -12.07 -2.01
CA ASN A 149 -10.09 -12.36 -0.61
C ASN A 149 -11.41 -12.70 0.07
N HIS A 150 -11.40 -13.82 0.78
CA HIS A 150 -12.50 -14.22 1.62
C HIS A 150 -12.43 -13.41 2.92
N TYR A 151 -13.43 -12.56 3.13
CA TYR A 151 -13.55 -11.77 4.36
C TYR A 151 -14.43 -12.51 5.35
N ILE A 152 -14.04 -12.45 6.60
CA ILE A 152 -14.77 -12.98 7.76
C ILE A 152 -14.98 -11.84 8.76
N ASP A 153 -16.05 -11.91 9.54
CA ASP A 153 -16.28 -11.05 10.67
C ASP A 153 -15.70 -11.74 11.92
N VAL A 154 -14.81 -11.06 12.61
CA VAL A 154 -14.21 -11.58 13.86
C VAL A 154 -14.38 -10.54 14.94
N ASN A 155 -15.18 -10.85 15.94
CA ASN A 155 -15.53 -9.95 17.04
C ASN A 155 -16.09 -8.58 16.57
N GLY A 156 -16.87 -8.57 15.47
CA GLY A 156 -17.39 -7.36 14.85
C GLY A 156 -16.40 -6.61 13.95
N GLU A 157 -15.16 -7.13 13.79
CA GLU A 157 -14.14 -6.57 12.90
C GLU A 157 -14.03 -7.41 11.62
N LYS A 158 -14.19 -6.76 10.45
CA LYS A 158 -14.09 -7.42 9.16
C LYS A 158 -12.62 -7.56 8.72
N MET A 159 -12.15 -8.79 8.60
CA MET A 159 -10.78 -9.09 8.19
C MET A 159 -10.68 -10.30 7.25
N THR A 160 -9.54 -10.50 6.61
CA THR A 160 -9.29 -11.70 5.79
C THR A 160 -8.87 -12.88 6.67
N ILE A 161 -9.08 -14.12 6.17
CA ILE A 161 -8.57 -15.33 6.83
C ILE A 161 -7.07 -15.23 7.18
N SER A 162 -6.27 -14.60 6.30
CA SER A 162 -4.83 -14.42 6.56
C SER A 162 -4.52 -13.42 7.65
N GLN A 163 -5.32 -12.35 7.76
CA GLN A 163 -5.19 -11.36 8.85
C GLN A 163 -5.62 -11.96 10.18
N CYS A 164 -6.74 -12.69 10.21
CA CYS A 164 -7.20 -13.41 11.39
C CYS A 164 -6.16 -14.41 11.87
N ALA A 165 -5.64 -15.26 10.98
CA ALA A 165 -4.61 -16.24 11.29
C ALA A 165 -3.36 -15.61 11.93
N LYS A 166 -2.94 -14.45 11.40
CA LYS A 166 -1.78 -13.71 11.93
C LYS A 166 -2.09 -13.00 13.27
N LYS A 167 -3.28 -12.39 13.39
CA LYS A 167 -3.67 -11.61 14.59
C LYS A 167 -3.79 -12.49 15.82
N TYR A 168 -4.37 -13.68 15.64
CA TYR A 168 -4.67 -14.61 16.73
C TYR A 168 -3.71 -15.80 16.84
N ASP A 169 -2.64 -15.83 16.00
CA ASP A 169 -1.65 -16.92 15.91
C ASP A 169 -2.30 -18.31 15.67
N ILE A 170 -3.27 -18.37 14.76
CA ILE A 170 -4.03 -19.56 14.42
C ILE A 170 -3.68 -20.02 13.00
N PRO A 171 -3.52 -21.32 12.74
CA PRO A 171 -3.30 -21.83 11.38
C PRO A 171 -4.43 -21.40 10.41
N LYS A 172 -4.06 -20.97 9.19
CA LYS A 172 -5.04 -20.54 8.17
C LYS A 172 -6.06 -21.61 7.82
N SER A 173 -5.66 -22.88 7.87
CA SER A 173 -6.56 -24.04 7.65
C SER A 173 -7.67 -24.08 8.70
N THR A 174 -7.31 -23.84 9.94
CA THR A 174 -8.25 -23.82 11.08
C THR A 174 -9.21 -22.64 10.98
N VAL A 175 -8.71 -21.43 10.70
CA VAL A 175 -9.56 -20.26 10.47
C VAL A 175 -10.53 -20.48 9.30
N ARG A 176 -10.05 -21.10 8.22
CA ARG A 176 -10.89 -21.41 7.04
C ARG A 176 -11.99 -22.43 7.38
N TYR A 177 -11.65 -23.47 8.13
CA TYR A 177 -12.61 -24.46 8.60
C TYR A 177 -13.71 -23.80 9.43
N TRP A 178 -13.34 -22.95 10.39
CA TRP A 178 -14.30 -22.25 11.23
C TRP A 178 -15.14 -21.22 10.45
N ALA A 179 -14.52 -20.46 9.53
CA ALA A 179 -15.24 -19.53 8.67
C ALA A 179 -16.34 -20.25 7.87
N ASN A 180 -16.05 -21.41 7.30
CA ASN A 180 -17.03 -22.21 6.57
C ASN A 180 -18.10 -22.79 7.51
N LYS A 181 -17.71 -23.26 8.70
CA LYS A 181 -18.62 -23.87 9.66
C LYS A 181 -19.60 -22.86 10.29
N TYR A 182 -19.12 -21.63 10.54
CA TYR A 182 -19.87 -20.58 11.26
C TYR A 182 -20.22 -19.38 10.35
N ASN A 183 -20.43 -19.65 9.06
CA ASN A 183 -20.91 -18.68 8.07
C ASN A 183 -20.12 -17.34 8.06
N ASN A 184 -18.79 -17.42 8.18
CA ASN A 184 -17.85 -16.29 8.19
C ASN A 184 -17.96 -15.34 9.40
N THR A 185 -18.65 -15.73 10.47
CA THR A 185 -18.73 -14.94 11.71
C THR A 185 -18.09 -15.73 12.86
N LEU A 186 -17.04 -15.17 13.47
CA LEU A 186 -16.26 -15.81 14.52
C LEU A 186 -16.17 -14.88 15.74
N GLU A 187 -16.29 -15.45 16.93
CA GLU A 187 -15.93 -14.79 18.18
C GLU A 187 -14.70 -15.50 18.75
N ILE A 188 -13.55 -14.81 18.79
CA ILE A 188 -12.28 -15.35 19.26
C ILE A 188 -11.87 -14.59 20.51
N ASN A 189 -11.66 -15.29 21.60
CA ASN A 189 -11.19 -14.71 22.87
C ASN A 189 -9.66 -14.49 22.81
N ASP A 190 -9.16 -13.48 23.55
CA ASP A 190 -7.73 -13.09 23.59
C ASP A 190 -6.80 -14.13 24.28
N CYS A 191 -7.34 -15.24 24.77
CA CYS A 191 -6.52 -16.35 25.26
C CYS A 191 -5.89 -17.04 24.04
N GLY A 192 -4.66 -16.67 23.69
CA GLY A 192 -3.91 -17.27 22.61
C GLY A 192 -4.08 -18.79 22.56
N ALA A 193 -4.73 -19.26 21.51
CA ALA A 193 -5.10 -20.65 21.36
C ALA A 193 -3.85 -21.52 21.12
N LYS A 194 -3.22 -22.00 22.19
CA LYS A 194 -2.49 -23.27 22.15
C LYS A 194 -3.56 -24.35 22.20
N MET A 195 -4.04 -24.76 21.02
CA MET A 195 -4.91 -25.93 20.92
C MET A 195 -4.07 -27.19 20.88
N GLU A 196 -4.15 -27.99 21.92
CA GLU A 196 -3.99 -29.44 21.80
C GLU A 196 -5.31 -30.00 21.20
N GLU A 197 -5.21 -30.80 20.17
CA GLU A 197 -6.32 -31.25 19.28
C GLU A 197 -7.43 -32.07 19.98
N ASN A 198 -7.41 -32.30 21.30
CA ASN A 198 -8.26 -33.29 21.96
C ASN A 198 -8.98 -32.85 23.25
N SER A 199 -9.14 -31.57 23.55
CA SER A 199 -9.90 -31.17 24.75
C SER A 199 -10.74 -29.91 24.54
N CYS A 200 -11.87 -30.07 23.84
CA CYS A 200 -12.96 -29.10 23.91
C CYS A 200 -14.08 -29.68 24.75
N ASP A 201 -13.96 -29.60 26.06
CA ASP A 201 -15.13 -29.62 26.94
C ASP A 201 -15.83 -28.28 26.76
N GLY A 202 -17.14 -28.30 26.47
CA GLY A 202 -17.92 -27.20 25.88
C GLY A 202 -17.79 -25.78 26.46
N ASP A 203 -17.16 -25.60 27.64
CA ASP A 203 -16.99 -24.29 28.31
C ASP A 203 -15.60 -23.67 28.19
N SER A 204 -14.59 -24.40 27.70
CA SER A 204 -13.19 -23.93 27.57
C SER A 204 -12.75 -23.68 26.13
N CYS A 205 -13.65 -23.76 25.14
CA CYS A 205 -13.34 -23.47 23.76
C CYS A 205 -13.07 -21.95 23.59
N PRO A 206 -11.91 -21.53 23.06
CA PRO A 206 -11.60 -20.10 22.87
C PRO A 206 -12.48 -19.42 21.82
N ILE A 207 -13.43 -20.14 21.23
CA ILE A 207 -14.34 -19.64 20.21
C ILE A 207 -15.77 -19.82 20.69
N ARG A 208 -16.48 -18.70 20.84
CA ARG A 208 -17.93 -18.67 20.98
C ARG A 208 -18.55 -18.25 19.65
N TYR A 209 -19.66 -18.87 19.30
CA TYR A 209 -20.47 -18.50 18.13
C TYR A 209 -21.83 -18.02 18.63
N LYS A 210 -22.38 -16.99 18.00
CA LYS A 210 -23.79 -16.66 18.17
C LYS A 210 -24.59 -17.64 17.30
N GLU A 211 -25.44 -18.44 17.95
CA GLU A 211 -26.51 -19.10 17.22
C GLU A 211 -27.38 -18.02 16.55
N ALA A 212 -27.59 -18.13 15.25
CA ALA A 212 -28.56 -17.30 14.57
C ALA A 212 -29.92 -17.60 15.21
N ASN A 213 -30.49 -16.65 15.96
CA ASN A 213 -31.86 -16.73 16.37
C ASN A 213 -32.74 -16.79 15.13
N ASN A 214 -33.28 -17.96 14.85
CA ASN A 214 -34.39 -18.13 13.94
C ASN A 214 -35.63 -17.59 14.66
N ASP A 215 -35.97 -16.34 14.42
CA ASP A 215 -37.30 -15.76 14.62
C ASP A 215 -37.87 -15.40 13.23
#